data_199996487a9d4e8d562a920f1fb8dab1
#
_entry.id   199996487a9d4e8d562a920f1fb8dab1
#
_cell.length_a   1.000
_cell.length_b   1.000
_cell.length_c   1.000
_cell.angle_alpha   90.00
_cell.angle_beta   90.00
_cell.angle_gamma   90.00
#
_symmetry.space_group_name_H-M   'P 1'
#
loop_
_entity.id
_entity.type
_entity.pdbx_description
1 polymer ?
#
loop_
_entity_poly.entity_id
_entity_poly.type
_entity_poly.pdbx_seq_one_letter_code
_entity_poly.pdbx_strand_id
1 'polypeptide(L)'
;PLGLNVISRSLDIEEQEEISGMIKNSIMYSLNNIEEALDYAMEFGRGVSRDVAREFVLMYVNEDTFDITKRGLKGLNFFYESAYKKGLIKEKIELDLILT
;
A
#
# COMPACT_ATOMS: atom_id res chain seq x y z
N PRO A 1 -1.87 -6.44 0.76
CA PRO A 1 -2.77 -5.33 0.42
C PRO A 1 -3.39 -5.52 -0.96
N LEU A 2 -4.49 -4.84 -1.19
CA LEU A 2 -5.18 -4.86 -2.49
C LEU A 2 -4.72 -3.73 -3.43
N GLY A 3 -3.81 -2.92 -2.99
CA GLY A 3 -3.21 -1.84 -3.76
C GLY A 3 -1.86 -1.45 -3.21
N LEU A 4 -1.09 -0.73 -4.00
CA LEU A 4 0.23 -0.26 -3.64
C LEU A 4 0.37 1.22 -3.98
N ASN A 5 1.12 1.93 -3.16
CA ASN A 5 1.52 3.29 -3.46
C ASN A 5 2.78 3.27 -4.33
N VAL A 6 2.81 4.14 -5.32
CA VAL A 6 3.97 4.32 -6.18
C VAL A 6 4.37 5.79 -6.19
N ILE A 7 5.63 6.06 -6.49
CA ILE A 7 6.16 7.41 -6.55
C ILE A 7 6.88 7.64 -7.87
N SER A 8 6.88 8.88 -8.35
CA SER A 8 7.51 9.24 -9.60
C SER A 8 9.04 9.14 -9.52
N ARG A 9 9.66 8.53 -10.52
CA ARG A 9 11.13 8.51 -10.67
C ARG A 9 11.72 9.87 -11.05
N SER A 10 10.87 10.87 -11.35
CA SER A 10 11.33 12.24 -11.63
C SER A 10 11.80 12.99 -10.38
N LEU A 11 11.38 12.53 -9.20
CA LEU A 11 11.87 13.03 -7.92
C LEU A 11 13.25 12.44 -7.64
N ASP A 12 14.12 13.20 -6.97
CA ASP A 12 15.40 12.64 -6.55
C ASP A 12 15.21 11.62 -5.40
N ILE A 13 16.26 10.86 -5.13
CA ILE A 13 16.18 9.76 -4.14
C ILE A 13 15.90 10.29 -2.73
N GLU A 14 16.46 11.44 -2.37
CA GLU A 14 16.25 12.04 -1.06
C GLU A 14 14.78 12.43 -0.85
N GLU A 15 14.18 13.07 -1.86
CA GLU A 15 12.76 13.39 -1.87
C GLU A 15 11.87 12.13 -1.79
N GLN A 16 12.22 11.10 -2.55
CA GLN A 16 11.48 9.83 -2.52
C GLN A 16 11.51 9.19 -1.13
N GLU A 17 12.67 9.16 -0.49
CA GLU A 17 12.84 8.60 0.86
C GLU A 17 12.07 9.42 1.91
N GLU A 18 12.12 10.74 1.82
CA GLU A 18 11.39 11.63 2.72
C GLU A 18 9.87 11.41 2.63
N ILE A 19 9.33 11.39 1.42
CA ILE A 19 7.89 11.15 1.18
C ILE A 19 7.50 9.75 1.66
N SER A 20 8.31 8.74 1.39
CA SER A 20 8.06 7.38 1.87
C SER A 20 8.01 7.31 3.40
N GLY A 21 8.93 8.03 4.06
CA GLY A 21 8.95 8.15 5.53
C GLY A 21 7.68 8.82 6.08
N MET A 22 7.21 9.88 5.45
CA MET A 22 5.97 10.56 5.84
C MET A 22 4.75 9.62 5.73
N ILE A 23 4.66 8.86 4.65
CA ILE A 23 3.57 7.89 4.44
C ILE A 23 3.63 6.79 5.50
N LYS A 24 4.81 6.23 5.76
CA LYS A 24 4.99 5.22 6.80
C LYS A 24 4.58 5.72 8.18
N ASN A 25 4.97 6.94 8.53
CA ASN A 25 4.59 7.56 9.80
C ASN A 25 3.08 7.76 9.91
N SER A 26 2.43 8.18 8.82
CA SER A 26 0.97 8.33 8.77
C SER A 26 0.24 6.99 8.96
N ILE A 27 0.72 5.95 8.29
CA ILE A 27 0.15 4.60 8.42
C ILE A 27 0.31 4.09 9.86
N MET A 28 1.50 4.24 10.43
CA MET A 28 1.78 3.81 11.80
C MET A 28 0.90 4.55 12.82
N TYR A 29 0.76 5.87 12.67
CA TYR A 29 -0.13 6.66 13.50
C TYR A 29 -1.59 6.15 13.41
N SER A 30 -2.08 5.93 12.21
CA SER A 30 -3.44 5.47 11.96
C SER A 30 -3.70 4.07 12.56
N LEU A 31 -2.75 3.14 12.41
CA LEU A 31 -2.87 1.79 12.99
C LEU A 31 -2.84 1.81 14.52
N ASN A 32 -2.06 2.71 15.12
CA ASN A 32 -2.00 2.89 16.57
C ASN A 32 -3.17 3.71 17.13
N ASN A 33 -3.91 4.41 16.28
CA ASN A 33 -5.07 5.23 16.62
C ASN A 33 -6.25 4.89 15.70
N ILE A 34 -6.56 3.61 15.61
CA ILE A 34 -7.52 3.08 14.62
C ILE A 34 -8.92 3.69 14.78
N GLU A 35 -9.37 3.97 16.01
CA GLU A 35 -10.70 4.55 16.24
C GLU A 35 -10.77 5.97 15.65
N GLU A 36 -9.75 6.79 15.84
CA GLU A 36 -9.66 8.13 15.27
C GLU A 36 -9.62 8.08 13.74
N ALA A 37 -8.81 7.16 13.19
CA ALA A 37 -8.72 6.96 11.74
C ALA A 37 -10.05 6.51 11.15
N LEU A 38 -10.79 5.63 11.83
CA LEU A 38 -12.11 5.17 11.42
C LEU A 38 -13.15 6.29 11.49
N ASP A 39 -13.10 7.18 12.48
CA ASP A 39 -14.00 8.34 12.55
C ASP A 39 -13.91 9.17 11.26
N TYR A 40 -12.72 9.41 10.78
CA TYR A 40 -12.51 10.10 9.50
C TYR A 40 -12.98 9.26 8.31
N ALA A 41 -12.59 7.99 8.26
CA ALA A 41 -12.95 7.07 7.17
C ALA A 41 -14.46 6.87 7.02
N MET A 42 -15.21 6.89 8.14
CA MET A 42 -16.66 6.73 8.13
C MET A 42 -17.40 7.86 7.38
N GLU A 43 -16.80 9.03 7.24
CA GLU A 43 -17.35 10.12 6.43
C GLU A 43 -17.50 9.74 4.96
N PHE A 44 -16.70 8.78 4.48
CA PHE A 44 -16.68 8.28 3.10
C PHE A 44 -17.34 6.90 2.95
N GLY A 45 -17.88 6.35 4.02
CA GLY A 45 -18.27 4.94 4.15
C GLY A 45 -19.66 4.59 3.66
N ARG A 46 -20.34 5.36 2.88
CA ARG A 46 -21.61 5.04 2.19
C ARG A 46 -22.63 4.23 3.01
N GLY A 47 -22.75 4.48 4.31
CA GLY A 47 -23.73 3.84 5.18
C GLY A 47 -23.37 2.44 5.70
N VAL A 48 -22.16 1.95 5.52
CA VAL A 48 -21.70 0.70 6.14
C VAL A 48 -21.53 0.85 7.64
N SER A 49 -21.68 -0.25 8.40
CA SER A 49 -21.42 -0.24 9.84
C SER A 49 -19.92 -0.01 10.11
N ARG A 50 -19.64 0.48 11.34
CA ARG A 50 -18.24 0.72 11.77
C ARG A 50 -17.41 -0.56 11.76
N ASP A 51 -17.98 -1.70 12.16
CA ASP A 51 -17.27 -2.99 12.15
C ASP A 51 -16.91 -3.44 10.73
N VAL A 52 -17.82 -3.29 9.78
CA VAL A 52 -17.58 -3.59 8.36
C VAL A 52 -16.54 -2.64 7.79
N ALA A 53 -16.61 -1.36 8.11
CA ALA A 53 -15.62 -0.37 7.69
C ALA A 53 -14.22 -0.71 8.22
N ARG A 54 -14.10 -1.13 9.47
CA ARG A 54 -12.85 -1.57 10.08
C ARG A 54 -12.23 -2.75 9.34
N GLU A 55 -13.00 -3.79 9.08
CA GLU A 55 -12.54 -4.96 8.33
C GLU A 55 -12.07 -4.57 6.93
N PHE A 56 -12.82 -3.73 6.26
CA PHE A 56 -12.50 -3.27 4.91
C PHE A 56 -11.21 -2.45 4.89
N VAL A 57 -11.05 -1.50 5.80
CA VAL A 57 -9.85 -0.66 5.89
C VAL A 57 -8.62 -1.52 6.18
N LEU A 58 -8.70 -2.46 7.13
CA LEU A 58 -7.57 -3.32 7.49
C LEU A 58 -7.21 -4.34 6.41
N MET A 59 -8.10 -4.62 5.47
CA MET A 59 -7.80 -5.41 4.28
C MET A 59 -6.83 -4.65 3.35
N TYR A 60 -6.97 -3.33 3.26
CA TYR A 60 -6.12 -2.47 2.42
C TYR A 60 -4.90 -1.94 3.17
N VAL A 61 -5.06 -1.62 4.46
CA VAL A 61 -4.01 -0.99 5.29
C VAL A 61 -3.59 -1.96 6.37
N ASN A 62 -2.46 -2.59 6.19
CA ASN A 62 -1.90 -3.61 7.08
C ASN A 62 -0.36 -3.57 7.04
N GLU A 63 0.29 -4.60 7.56
CA GLU A 63 1.75 -4.67 7.61
C GLU A 63 2.42 -4.55 6.23
N ASP A 64 1.82 -5.11 5.18
CA ASP A 64 2.35 -4.98 3.81
C ASP A 64 2.24 -3.56 3.26
N THR A 65 1.29 -2.78 3.75
CA THR A 65 1.16 -1.36 3.38
C THR A 65 2.24 -0.52 4.04
N PHE A 66 2.58 -0.86 5.30
CA PHE A 66 3.65 -0.20 6.03
C PHE A 66 5.03 -0.55 5.45
N ASP A 67 5.28 -1.84 5.27
CA ASP A 67 6.51 -2.36 4.68
C ASP A 67 6.23 -3.72 4.07
N ILE A 68 6.44 -3.86 2.77
CA ILE A 68 6.06 -5.09 2.07
C ILE A 68 6.78 -6.31 2.66
N THR A 69 6.02 -7.31 3.04
CA THR A 69 6.57 -8.57 3.57
C THR A 69 7.23 -9.38 2.46
N LYS A 70 8.09 -10.34 2.83
CA LYS A 70 8.69 -11.29 1.86
C LYS A 70 7.62 -12.04 1.09
N ARG A 71 6.53 -12.40 1.74
CA ARG A 71 5.38 -13.08 1.11
C ARG A 71 4.67 -12.15 0.13
N GLY A 72 4.44 -10.90 0.53
CA GLY A 72 3.83 -9.88 -0.33
C GLY A 72 4.68 -9.61 -1.56
N LEU A 73 5.98 -9.45 -1.38
CA LEU A 73 6.93 -9.25 -2.48
C LEU A 73 6.95 -10.42 -3.46
N LYS A 74 6.97 -11.65 -2.95
CA LYS A 74 6.90 -12.86 -3.76
C LYS A 74 5.62 -12.93 -4.57
N GLY A 75 4.48 -12.61 -3.96
CA GLY A 75 3.18 -12.58 -4.63
C GLY A 75 3.12 -11.53 -5.73
N LEU A 76 3.66 -10.35 -5.47
CA LEU A 76 3.70 -9.24 -6.44
C LEU A 76 4.59 -9.57 -7.64
N ASN A 77 5.77 -10.14 -7.41
CA ASN A 77 6.66 -10.61 -8.48
C ASN A 77 5.99 -11.70 -9.33
N PHE A 78 5.31 -12.65 -8.69
CA PHE A 78 4.57 -13.69 -9.39
C PHE A 78 3.45 -13.10 -10.25
N PHE A 79 2.73 -12.12 -9.74
CA PHE A 79 1.66 -11.42 -10.46
C PHE A 79 2.19 -10.77 -11.75
N TYR A 80 3.24 -9.98 -11.66
CA TYR A 80 3.81 -9.30 -12.82
C TYR A 80 4.46 -10.27 -13.82
N GLU A 81 5.14 -11.29 -13.33
CA GLU A 81 5.72 -12.32 -14.18
C GLU A 81 4.65 -13.09 -14.95
N SER A 82 3.55 -13.44 -14.29
CA SER A 82 2.40 -14.10 -14.92
C SER A 82 1.74 -13.23 -15.99
N ALA A 83 1.58 -11.93 -15.70
CA ALA A 83 1.03 -10.98 -16.66
C ALA A 83 1.93 -10.83 -17.91
N TYR A 84 3.24 -10.79 -17.71
CA TYR A 84 4.19 -10.74 -18.81
C TYR A 84 4.16 -12.02 -19.67
N LYS A 85 4.19 -13.19 -19.04
CA LYS A 85 4.13 -14.48 -19.73
C LYS A 85 2.86 -14.67 -20.53
N LYS A 86 1.74 -14.10 -20.06
CA LYS A 86 0.45 -14.15 -20.75
C LYS A 86 0.26 -13.07 -21.81
N GLY A 87 1.25 -12.21 -22.01
CA GLY A 87 1.19 -11.13 -22.98
C GLY A 87 0.26 -9.97 -22.60
N LEU A 88 -0.13 -9.86 -21.32
CA LEU A 88 -0.99 -8.77 -20.82
C LEU A 88 -0.23 -7.47 -20.64
N ILE A 89 1.08 -7.57 -20.43
CA ILE A 89 2.00 -6.43 -20.40
C ILE A 89 3.14 -6.69 -21.37
N LYS A 90 3.65 -5.63 -22.00
CA LYS A 90 4.68 -5.74 -23.07
C LYS A 90 6.08 -5.91 -22.53
N GLU A 91 6.34 -5.38 -21.36
CA GLU A 91 7.67 -5.36 -20.75
C GLU A 91 7.65 -6.10 -19.41
N LYS A 92 8.77 -6.74 -19.10
CA LYS A 92 8.97 -7.37 -17.81
C LYS A 92 9.17 -6.27 -16.77
N ILE A 93 8.35 -6.27 -15.73
CA ILE A 93 8.43 -5.29 -14.64
C ILE A 93 9.39 -5.79 -13.57
N GLU A 94 10.38 -4.98 -13.24
CA GLU A 94 11.24 -5.15 -12.09
C GLU A 94 10.80 -4.20 -10.99
N LEU A 95 10.62 -4.73 -9.79
CA LEU A 95 10.22 -3.94 -8.63
C LEU A 95 11.42 -3.14 -8.12
N ASP A 96 11.21 -1.86 -7.96
CA ASP A 96 12.18 -0.92 -7.41
C ASP A 96 11.59 -0.32 -6.13
N LEU A 97 11.99 -0.86 -5.00
CA LEU A 97 11.44 -0.53 -3.69
C LEU A 97 12.22 0.60 -3.04
N ILE A 98 11.49 1.54 -2.44
CA ILE A 98 12.09 2.55 -1.57
C ILE A 98 12.17 1.96 -0.18
N LEU A 99 13.39 1.70 0.27
CA LEU A 99 13.68 1.14 1.59
C LEU A 99 13.93 2.27 2.58
N THR A 100 12.98 2.49 3.47
CA THR A 100 13.09 3.51 4.53
C THR A 100 12.81 2.94 5.91
#